data_3da0c04e77cce72c1094cd521ec27c4f
#
_entry.id   3da0c04e77cce72c1094cd521ec27c4f
#
_cell.length_a   1.000
_cell.length_b   1.000
_cell.length_c   1.000
_cell.angle_alpha   90.00
_cell.angle_beta   90.00
_cell.angle_gamma   90.00
#
_symmetry.space_group_name_H-M   'P 1'
#
loop_
_entity.id
_entity.type
_entity.pdbx_description
1 polymer ?
#
loop_
_entity_poly.entity_id
_entity_poly.type
_entity_poly.pdbx_seq_one_letter_code
_entity_poly.pdbx_strand_id
1 'polypeptide(L)'
;MSKVTLYIEQLVESLTKFPGVGRKGAERIAYFIVRSNKSVAQDLTVSLDNISDKLSNCDNCGMIFLKEDGECSCNSNRNATCICVVENVEDAVKIENTHSYDGLYHVLGGAISPLDGIGPSELSFDKLLKRIDSKVEEVIIATNPSTSGNATAMYLEKILKDKKIIISRLAVGLPVGSNLEYIDDKTVTTAIEGRVKLN
;
A
#
# COMPACT_ATOMS: atom_id res chain seq x y z
N MET A 1 13.62 15.41 37.14
CA MET A 1 12.33 15.29 36.45
C MET A 1 11.33 14.63 37.39
N SER A 2 10.10 15.13 37.46
CA SER A 2 9.06 14.46 38.26
C SER A 2 8.69 13.13 37.63
N LYS A 3 8.27 12.12 38.39
CA LYS A 3 7.81 10.82 37.85
C LYS A 3 6.67 11.00 36.83
N VAL A 4 5.84 12.03 37.02
CA VAL A 4 4.75 12.37 36.07
C VAL A 4 5.29 12.77 34.71
N THR A 5 6.33 13.59 34.66
CA THR A 5 6.97 14.03 33.41
C THR A 5 7.57 12.85 32.68
N LEU A 6 8.11 11.84 33.37
CA LEU A 6 8.70 10.66 32.78
C LEU A 6 7.69 9.85 31.96
N TYR A 7 6.51 9.56 32.51
CA TYR A 7 5.48 8.77 31.83
C TYR A 7 4.90 9.49 30.60
N ILE A 8 4.72 10.82 30.71
CA ILE A 8 4.26 11.63 29.57
C ILE A 8 5.32 11.61 28.46
N GLU A 9 6.59 11.76 28.80
CA GLU A 9 7.68 11.75 27.84
C GLU A 9 7.81 10.41 27.12
N GLN A 10 7.69 9.28 27.81
CA GLN A 10 7.68 7.93 27.21
C GLN A 10 6.54 7.77 26.20
N LEU A 11 5.35 8.28 26.50
CA LEU A 11 4.23 8.25 25.56
C LEU A 11 4.51 9.16 24.35
N VAL A 12 5.05 10.36 24.56
CA VAL A 12 5.44 11.28 23.48
C VAL A 12 6.46 10.63 22.55
N GLU A 13 7.52 10.02 23.11
CA GLU A 13 8.53 9.30 22.32
C GLU A 13 7.91 8.15 21.50
N SER A 14 6.97 7.41 22.06
CA SER A 14 6.27 6.34 21.34
C SER A 14 5.42 6.89 20.21
N LEU A 15 4.71 7.98 20.44
CA LEU A 15 3.86 8.63 19.43
C LEU A 15 4.66 9.29 18.30
N THR A 16 5.87 9.78 18.56
CA THR A 16 6.73 10.38 17.51
C THR A 16 7.26 9.35 16.50
N LYS A 17 7.13 8.05 16.77
CA LYS A 17 7.47 7.00 15.81
C LYS A 17 6.43 6.86 14.69
N PHE A 18 5.24 7.44 14.87
CA PHE A 18 4.21 7.40 13.83
C PHE A 18 4.47 8.45 12.73
N PRO A 19 4.29 8.07 11.45
CA PRO A 19 4.47 9.01 10.34
C PRO A 19 3.50 10.19 10.48
N GLY A 20 3.98 11.41 10.25
CA GLY A 20 3.19 12.63 10.37
C GLY A 20 2.97 13.14 11.80
N VAL A 21 3.43 12.41 12.83
CA VAL A 21 3.31 12.84 14.24
C VAL A 21 4.63 13.42 14.72
N GLY A 22 4.77 14.74 14.60
CA GLY A 22 5.89 15.46 15.19
C GLY A 22 5.74 15.62 16.70
N ARG A 23 6.83 16.03 17.40
CA ARG A 23 6.88 16.17 18.87
C ARG A 23 5.72 16.99 19.46
N LYS A 24 5.39 18.15 18.86
CA LYS A 24 4.26 18.98 19.31
C LYS A 24 2.90 18.27 19.20
N GLY A 25 2.72 17.50 18.13
CA GLY A 25 1.52 16.66 17.94
C GLY A 25 1.43 15.55 18.99
N ALA A 26 2.54 14.85 19.22
CA ALA A 26 2.66 13.80 20.21
C ALA A 26 2.37 14.31 21.64
N GLU A 27 2.93 15.46 22.03
CA GLU A 27 2.65 16.11 23.30
C GLU A 27 1.16 16.42 23.47
N ARG A 28 0.52 16.99 22.43
CA ARG A 28 -0.92 17.30 22.46
C ARG A 28 -1.76 16.03 22.65
N ILE A 29 -1.42 14.93 21.96
CA ILE A 29 -2.10 13.64 22.10
C ILE A 29 -1.89 13.08 23.50
N ALA A 30 -0.66 13.08 24.02
CA ALA A 30 -0.34 12.58 25.36
C ALA A 30 -1.13 13.32 26.45
N TYR A 31 -1.15 14.65 26.42
CA TYR A 31 -1.93 15.43 27.38
C TYR A 31 -3.45 15.26 27.20
N PHE A 32 -3.93 15.04 26.00
CA PHE A 32 -5.33 14.71 25.76
C PHE A 32 -5.71 13.39 26.44
N ILE A 33 -4.91 12.33 26.25
CA ILE A 33 -5.14 11.02 26.87
C ILE A 33 -5.14 11.13 28.40
N VAL A 34 -4.19 11.86 28.99
CA VAL A 34 -4.11 12.06 30.46
C VAL A 34 -5.34 12.78 31.02
N ARG A 35 -5.91 13.73 30.26
CA ARG A 35 -7.09 14.51 30.68
C ARG A 35 -8.41 13.82 30.37
N SER A 36 -8.40 12.84 29.44
CA SER A 36 -9.58 12.13 29.01
C SER A 36 -10.03 11.10 30.04
N ASN A 37 -11.24 10.57 29.87
CA ASN A 37 -11.72 9.46 30.66
C ASN A 37 -10.81 8.22 30.44
N LYS A 38 -10.62 7.40 31.45
CA LYS A 38 -9.82 6.16 31.40
C LYS A 38 -10.20 5.24 30.22
N SER A 39 -11.46 5.27 29.78
CA SER A 39 -11.93 4.50 28.63
C SER A 39 -11.14 4.78 27.36
N VAL A 40 -10.81 6.05 27.07
CA VAL A 40 -10.07 6.43 25.85
C VAL A 40 -8.72 5.71 25.75
N ALA A 41 -7.96 5.70 26.85
CA ALA A 41 -6.68 5.00 26.89
C ALA A 41 -6.86 3.47 26.81
N GLN A 42 -7.87 2.93 27.49
CA GLN A 42 -8.18 1.50 27.46
C GLN A 42 -8.63 1.04 26.07
N ASP A 43 -9.55 1.76 25.44
CA ASP A 43 -10.05 1.45 24.08
C ASP A 43 -8.90 1.46 23.06
N LEU A 44 -7.99 2.43 23.17
CA LEU A 44 -6.79 2.49 22.32
C LEU A 44 -5.87 1.28 22.57
N THR A 45 -5.62 0.93 23.84
CA THR A 45 -4.79 -0.23 24.18
C THR A 45 -5.38 -1.51 23.61
N VAL A 46 -6.67 -1.76 23.84
CA VAL A 46 -7.37 -2.94 23.31
C VAL A 46 -7.32 -2.99 21.77
N SER A 47 -7.46 -1.85 21.11
CA SER A 47 -7.38 -1.78 19.64
C SER A 47 -5.98 -2.12 19.12
N LEU A 48 -4.92 -1.61 19.78
CA LEU A 48 -3.53 -1.91 19.43
C LEU A 48 -3.20 -3.39 19.68
N ASP A 49 -3.63 -3.95 20.80
CA ASP A 49 -3.46 -5.37 21.13
C ASP A 49 -4.16 -6.25 20.10
N ASN A 50 -5.41 -5.93 19.72
CA ASN A 50 -6.13 -6.65 18.67
C ASN A 50 -5.40 -6.65 17.33
N ILE A 51 -4.83 -5.51 16.91
CA ILE A 51 -4.04 -5.44 15.67
C ILE A 51 -2.81 -6.34 15.78
N SER A 52 -2.05 -6.23 16.88
CA SER A 52 -0.83 -6.99 17.11
C SER A 52 -1.09 -8.51 17.20
N ASP A 53 -2.16 -8.90 17.90
CA ASP A 53 -2.44 -10.29 18.18
C ASP A 53 -3.16 -11.00 17.03
N LYS A 54 -4.06 -10.30 16.34
CA LYS A 54 -4.94 -10.91 15.33
C LYS A 54 -4.45 -10.76 13.91
N LEU A 55 -3.69 -9.71 13.59
CA LEU A 55 -3.23 -9.46 12.23
C LEU A 55 -1.78 -9.89 12.03
N SER A 56 -1.46 -10.30 10.81
CA SER A 56 -0.10 -10.61 10.37
C SER A 56 0.10 -10.19 8.92
N ASN A 57 1.35 -9.90 8.57
CA ASN A 57 1.74 -9.67 7.19
C ASN A 57 2.15 -11.00 6.54
N CYS A 58 1.70 -11.23 5.34
CA CYS A 58 2.08 -12.40 4.58
C CYS A 58 3.51 -12.23 4.03
N ASP A 59 4.41 -13.12 4.40
CA ASP A 59 5.79 -13.10 3.91
C ASP A 59 5.93 -13.30 2.40
N ASN A 60 4.92 -13.90 1.77
CA ASN A 60 4.93 -14.21 0.34
C ASN A 60 4.42 -13.05 -0.52
N CYS A 61 3.29 -12.44 -0.14
CA CYS A 61 2.63 -11.41 -0.97
C CYS A 61 2.56 -10.02 -0.33
N GLY A 62 2.94 -9.86 0.93
CA GLY A 62 2.90 -8.59 1.66
C GLY A 62 1.50 -8.15 2.13
N MET A 63 0.43 -8.89 1.81
CA MET A 63 -0.93 -8.59 2.28
C MET A 63 -1.08 -8.85 3.77
N ILE A 64 -1.96 -8.09 4.41
CA ILE A 64 -2.37 -8.33 5.80
C ILE A 64 -3.47 -9.40 5.82
N PHE A 65 -3.41 -10.31 6.77
CA PHE A 65 -4.41 -11.35 6.98
C PHE A 65 -4.66 -11.61 8.47
N LEU A 66 -5.80 -12.25 8.79
CA LEU A 66 -6.14 -12.68 10.14
C LEU A 66 -5.37 -13.94 10.48
N LYS A 67 -4.64 -13.95 11.62
CA LYS A 67 -3.89 -15.13 12.09
C LYS A 67 -4.79 -16.33 12.35
N GLU A 68 -6.03 -16.10 12.78
CA GLU A 68 -7.02 -17.16 13.03
C GLU A 68 -7.44 -17.92 11.77
N ASP A 69 -7.35 -17.27 10.58
CA ASP A 69 -7.62 -17.91 9.30
C ASP A 69 -6.50 -18.89 8.90
N GLY A 70 -5.34 -18.81 9.56
CA GLY A 70 -4.18 -19.68 9.36
C GLY A 70 -3.41 -19.41 8.07
N GLU A 71 -4.05 -18.89 7.04
CA GLU A 71 -3.46 -18.66 5.71
C GLU A 71 -3.87 -17.32 5.11
N CYS A 72 -2.94 -16.73 4.34
CA CYS A 72 -3.22 -15.53 3.57
C CYS A 72 -4.07 -15.85 2.32
N SER A 73 -4.87 -14.89 1.89
CA SER A 73 -5.66 -14.97 0.65
C SER A 73 -4.83 -15.26 -0.63
N CYS A 74 -3.50 -15.12 -0.59
CA CYS A 74 -2.65 -15.54 -1.71
C CYS A 74 -2.58 -17.08 -1.88
N ASN A 75 -3.08 -17.85 -0.92
CA ASN A 75 -3.24 -19.30 -0.98
C ASN A 75 -4.72 -19.72 -1.16
N SER A 76 -5.63 -18.77 -1.35
CA SER A 76 -7.07 -19.02 -1.49
C SER A 76 -7.46 -19.43 -2.92
N ASN A 77 -8.75 -19.75 -3.11
CA ASN A 77 -9.36 -20.08 -4.40
C ASN A 77 -9.54 -18.87 -5.36
N ARG A 78 -8.72 -17.82 -5.20
CA ARG A 78 -8.71 -16.67 -6.12
C ARG A 78 -8.08 -17.06 -7.45
N ASN A 79 -8.34 -16.27 -8.49
CA ASN A 79 -7.74 -16.47 -9.80
C ASN A 79 -6.21 -16.30 -9.71
N ALA A 80 -5.48 -17.41 -9.75
CA ALA A 80 -4.02 -17.43 -9.65
C ALA A 80 -3.31 -17.09 -10.96
N THR A 81 -4.05 -16.88 -12.06
CA THR A 81 -3.45 -16.53 -13.36
C THR A 81 -3.10 -15.06 -13.47
N CYS A 82 -3.62 -14.22 -12.56
CA CYS A 82 -3.41 -12.77 -12.58
C CYS A 82 -2.90 -12.26 -11.22
N ILE A 83 -1.82 -11.46 -11.24
CA ILE A 83 -1.25 -10.82 -10.05
C ILE A 83 -1.31 -9.30 -10.22
N CYS A 84 -2.04 -8.61 -9.34
CA CYS A 84 -2.05 -7.15 -9.23
C CYS A 84 -0.96 -6.69 -8.27
N VAL A 85 0.02 -5.95 -8.79
CA VAL A 85 1.16 -5.43 -8.02
C VAL A 85 0.86 -4.01 -7.57
N VAL A 86 0.84 -3.78 -6.27
CA VAL A 86 0.55 -2.48 -5.62
C VAL A 86 1.73 -2.01 -4.77
N GLU A 87 1.77 -0.73 -4.47
CA GLU A 87 2.81 -0.17 -3.59
C GLU A 87 2.55 -0.56 -2.13
N ASN A 88 1.33 -0.39 -1.64
CA ASN A 88 0.95 -0.59 -0.24
C ASN A 88 -0.32 -1.45 -0.11
N VAL A 89 -0.59 -1.92 1.10
CA VAL A 89 -1.78 -2.74 1.39
C VAL A 89 -3.07 -1.95 1.17
N GLU A 90 -3.06 -0.66 1.48
CA GLU A 90 -4.20 0.25 1.32
C GLU A 90 -4.63 0.36 -0.15
N ASP A 91 -3.67 0.31 -1.09
CA ASP A 91 -3.95 0.32 -2.53
C ASP A 91 -4.68 -0.97 -2.94
N ALA A 92 -4.22 -2.13 -2.43
CA ALA A 92 -4.89 -3.40 -2.66
C ALA A 92 -6.32 -3.40 -2.10
N VAL A 93 -6.50 -2.92 -0.86
CA VAL A 93 -7.83 -2.80 -0.22
C VAL A 93 -8.74 -1.89 -1.04
N LYS A 94 -8.21 -0.80 -1.60
CA LYS A 94 -8.98 0.09 -2.47
C LYS A 94 -9.48 -0.60 -3.73
N ILE A 95 -8.65 -1.42 -4.37
CA ILE A 95 -9.04 -2.20 -5.55
C ILE A 95 -10.05 -3.28 -5.15
N GLU A 96 -9.81 -4.00 -4.05
CA GLU A 96 -10.69 -5.05 -3.54
C GLU A 96 -12.13 -4.54 -3.29
N ASN A 97 -12.27 -3.34 -2.72
CA ASN A 97 -13.55 -2.71 -2.46
C ASN A 97 -14.35 -2.37 -3.73
N THR A 98 -13.74 -2.40 -4.90
CA THR A 98 -14.46 -2.23 -6.18
C THR A 98 -15.18 -3.49 -6.62
N HIS A 99 -14.81 -4.65 -6.08
CA HIS A 99 -15.30 -5.98 -6.49
C HIS A 99 -15.13 -6.29 -8.00
N SER A 100 -14.21 -5.58 -8.66
CA SER A 100 -13.94 -5.74 -10.11
C SER A 100 -12.70 -6.57 -10.40
N TYR A 101 -12.03 -7.09 -9.36
CA TYR A 101 -10.81 -7.87 -9.47
C TYR A 101 -10.86 -9.11 -8.56
N ASP A 102 -10.61 -10.29 -9.12
CA ASP A 102 -10.65 -11.58 -8.43
C ASP A 102 -9.29 -12.28 -8.34
N GLY A 103 -8.24 -11.69 -8.92
CA GLY A 103 -6.88 -12.21 -8.94
C GLY A 103 -6.13 -12.02 -7.62
N LEU A 104 -4.86 -12.41 -7.63
CA LEU A 104 -3.95 -12.30 -6.49
C LEU A 104 -3.34 -10.90 -6.40
N TYR A 105 -2.99 -10.48 -5.19
CA TYR A 105 -2.23 -9.25 -4.95
C TYR A 105 -0.76 -9.54 -4.63
N HIS A 106 0.10 -8.58 -4.94
CA HIS A 106 1.46 -8.50 -4.42
C HIS A 106 1.77 -7.07 -4.00
N VAL A 107 2.11 -6.90 -2.71
CA VAL A 107 2.46 -5.61 -2.12
C VAL A 107 3.97 -5.46 -2.14
N LEU A 108 4.46 -4.38 -2.75
CA LEU A 108 5.89 -4.08 -2.84
C LEU A 108 6.47 -3.58 -1.52
N GLY A 109 5.67 -2.92 -0.69
CA GLY A 109 6.08 -2.25 0.54
C GLY A 109 6.51 -0.79 0.33
N GLY A 110 6.21 -0.22 -0.85
CA GLY A 110 6.50 1.17 -1.22
C GLY A 110 6.76 1.34 -2.71
N ALA A 111 7.38 2.46 -3.06
CA ALA A 111 7.81 2.79 -4.42
C ALA A 111 9.31 3.16 -4.45
N ILE A 112 9.96 2.98 -5.58
CA ILE A 112 11.35 3.40 -5.79
C ILE A 112 11.42 4.92 -5.64
N SER A 113 12.17 5.38 -4.64
CA SER A 113 12.39 6.80 -4.33
C SER A 113 13.84 7.03 -3.92
N PRO A 114 14.73 7.38 -4.87
CA PRO A 114 16.14 7.62 -4.57
C PRO A 114 16.35 8.78 -3.57
N LEU A 115 15.45 9.76 -3.56
CA LEU A 115 15.50 10.88 -2.63
C LEU A 115 15.25 10.46 -1.19
N ASP A 116 14.44 9.42 -0.99
CA ASP A 116 14.12 8.85 0.32
C ASP A 116 15.04 7.64 0.65
N GLY A 117 16.01 7.34 -0.21
CA GLY A 117 16.93 6.22 -0.06
C GLY A 117 16.30 4.86 -0.34
N ILE A 118 15.11 4.82 -0.96
CA ILE A 118 14.41 3.56 -1.28
C ILE A 118 14.80 3.10 -2.68
N GLY A 119 15.63 2.08 -2.73
CA GLY A 119 16.02 1.39 -3.97
C GLY A 119 15.24 0.09 -4.18
N PRO A 120 15.55 -0.63 -5.28
CA PRO A 120 14.90 -1.92 -5.54
C PRO A 120 15.12 -2.99 -4.47
N SER A 121 16.23 -2.94 -3.72
CA SER A 121 16.58 -3.90 -2.67
C SER A 121 15.68 -3.79 -1.42
N GLU A 122 15.10 -2.62 -1.18
CA GLU A 122 14.20 -2.36 -0.05
C GLU A 122 12.76 -2.81 -0.34
N LEU A 123 12.44 -3.14 -1.60
CA LEU A 123 11.10 -3.52 -2.05
C LEU A 123 11.02 -5.03 -2.36
N SER A 124 9.82 -5.60 -2.33
CA SER A 124 9.62 -7.06 -2.43
C SER A 124 9.61 -7.61 -3.86
N PHE A 125 10.40 -7.04 -4.79
CA PHE A 125 10.48 -7.51 -6.18
C PHE A 125 10.95 -8.97 -6.30
N ASP A 126 11.93 -9.39 -5.50
CA ASP A 126 12.42 -10.77 -5.51
C ASP A 126 11.35 -11.78 -5.11
N LYS A 127 10.47 -11.38 -4.17
CA LYS A 127 9.33 -12.20 -3.76
C LYS A 127 8.29 -12.27 -4.89
N LEU A 128 8.04 -11.17 -5.61
CA LEU A 128 7.18 -11.16 -6.78
C LEU A 128 7.69 -12.14 -7.86
N LEU A 129 8.96 -12.04 -8.21
CA LEU A 129 9.57 -12.88 -9.24
C LEU A 129 9.48 -14.38 -8.93
N LYS A 130 9.53 -14.77 -7.64
CA LYS A 130 9.36 -16.16 -7.20
C LYS A 130 7.91 -16.65 -7.32
N ARG A 131 6.93 -15.73 -7.31
CA ARG A 131 5.50 -16.05 -7.43
C ARG A 131 5.04 -16.21 -8.87
N ILE A 132 5.82 -15.69 -9.83
CA ILE A 132 5.51 -15.81 -11.25
C ILE A 132 5.96 -17.18 -11.73
N ASP A 133 5.08 -18.16 -11.60
CA ASP A 133 5.23 -19.52 -12.08
C ASP A 133 4.52 -19.72 -13.45
N SER A 134 4.41 -20.96 -13.90
CA SER A 134 3.78 -21.31 -15.18
C SER A 134 2.27 -21.07 -15.24
N LYS A 135 1.62 -20.76 -14.11
CA LYS A 135 0.18 -20.50 -14.04
C LYS A 135 -0.13 -19.02 -14.23
N VAL A 136 0.83 -18.13 -13.94
CA VAL A 136 0.63 -16.68 -14.05
C VAL A 136 0.68 -16.30 -15.54
N GLU A 137 -0.41 -15.74 -16.02
CA GLU A 137 -0.59 -15.27 -17.40
C GLU A 137 -0.45 -13.75 -17.50
N GLU A 138 -0.83 -13.01 -16.44
CA GLU A 138 -0.82 -11.56 -16.42
C GLU A 138 -0.30 -11.00 -15.10
N VAL A 139 0.48 -9.92 -15.21
CA VAL A 139 0.83 -9.03 -14.09
C VAL A 139 0.30 -7.64 -14.38
N ILE A 140 -0.62 -7.17 -13.53
CA ILE A 140 -1.16 -5.81 -13.58
C ILE A 140 -0.30 -4.92 -12.68
N ILE A 141 0.35 -3.91 -13.25
CA ILE A 141 1.11 -2.90 -12.51
C ILE A 141 0.13 -1.82 -12.03
N ALA A 142 -0.16 -1.83 -10.74
CA ALA A 142 -1.09 -0.91 -10.08
C ALA A 142 -0.38 0.05 -9.12
N THR A 143 0.80 0.54 -9.53
CA THR A 143 1.51 1.60 -8.81
C THR A 143 0.83 2.96 -9.01
N ASN A 144 0.99 3.86 -8.06
CA ASN A 144 0.40 5.19 -8.14
C ASN A 144 0.96 5.99 -9.34
N PRO A 145 0.18 6.90 -9.95
CA PRO A 145 0.64 7.72 -11.09
C PRO A 145 1.54 8.90 -10.63
N SER A 146 2.36 8.67 -9.60
CA SER A 146 3.39 9.58 -9.10
C SER A 146 4.72 9.38 -9.83
N THR A 147 5.69 10.27 -9.63
CA THR A 147 7.05 10.12 -10.16
C THR A 147 7.69 8.80 -9.68
N SER A 148 7.59 8.50 -8.38
CA SER A 148 8.12 7.27 -7.78
C SER A 148 7.38 6.03 -8.28
N GLY A 149 6.03 6.08 -8.37
CA GLY A 149 5.24 4.97 -8.90
C GLY A 149 5.50 4.70 -10.38
N ASN A 150 5.75 5.75 -11.20
CA ASN A 150 6.15 5.59 -12.60
C ASN A 150 7.55 4.95 -12.72
N ALA A 151 8.52 5.38 -11.90
CA ALA A 151 9.85 4.76 -11.87
C ALA A 151 9.75 3.28 -11.46
N THR A 152 8.89 2.97 -10.48
CA THR A 152 8.61 1.59 -10.03
C THR A 152 7.98 0.75 -11.13
N ALA A 153 7.01 1.31 -11.88
CA ALA A 153 6.39 0.64 -13.02
C ALA A 153 7.43 0.32 -14.11
N MET A 154 8.27 1.28 -14.48
CA MET A 154 9.34 1.05 -15.48
C MET A 154 10.33 -0.03 -15.02
N TYR A 155 10.66 -0.07 -13.73
CA TYR A 155 11.51 -1.12 -13.18
C TYR A 155 10.84 -2.49 -13.26
N LEU A 156 9.54 -2.59 -12.90
CA LEU A 156 8.75 -3.81 -13.04
C LEU A 156 8.71 -4.30 -14.50
N GLU A 157 8.41 -3.43 -15.44
CA GLU A 157 8.43 -3.76 -16.87
C GLU A 157 9.78 -4.36 -17.28
N LYS A 158 10.89 -3.74 -16.82
CA LYS A 158 12.25 -4.21 -17.13
C LYS A 158 12.52 -5.61 -16.60
N ILE A 159 12.19 -5.90 -15.32
CA ILE A 159 12.50 -7.21 -14.71
C ILE A 159 11.53 -8.31 -15.14
N LEU A 160 10.35 -7.95 -15.67
CA LEU A 160 9.34 -8.88 -16.15
C LEU A 160 9.43 -9.15 -17.65
N LYS A 161 10.21 -8.36 -18.41
CA LYS A 161 10.27 -8.40 -19.88
C LYS A 161 10.55 -9.80 -20.47
N ASP A 162 11.42 -10.56 -19.80
CA ASP A 162 11.82 -11.89 -20.25
C ASP A 162 10.88 -13.01 -19.78
N LYS A 163 9.85 -12.67 -19.02
CA LYS A 163 8.80 -13.59 -18.60
C LYS A 163 7.76 -13.71 -19.74
N LYS A 164 7.25 -14.91 -19.98
CA LYS A 164 6.21 -15.16 -20.97
C LYS A 164 4.82 -14.87 -20.40
N ILE A 165 4.60 -13.63 -19.97
CA ILE A 165 3.36 -13.14 -19.35
C ILE A 165 2.92 -11.83 -19.99
N ILE A 166 1.65 -11.52 -19.88
CA ILE A 166 1.12 -10.20 -20.23
C ILE A 166 1.48 -9.23 -19.09
N ILE A 167 2.01 -8.08 -19.46
CA ILE A 167 2.25 -6.99 -18.50
C ILE A 167 1.27 -5.88 -18.87
N SER A 168 0.39 -5.55 -17.96
CA SER A 168 -0.59 -4.47 -18.11
C SER A 168 -0.43 -3.43 -16.99
N ARG A 169 -1.06 -2.27 -17.16
CA ARG A 169 -1.06 -1.19 -16.20
C ARG A 169 -2.46 -0.63 -16.04
N LEU A 170 -2.80 -0.12 -14.84
CA LEU A 170 -4.07 0.58 -14.64
C LEU A 170 -4.15 1.77 -15.60
N ALA A 171 -5.32 1.95 -16.21
CA ALA A 171 -5.58 3.07 -17.10
C ALA A 171 -5.41 4.40 -16.36
N VAL A 172 -4.72 5.33 -16.99
CA VAL A 172 -4.54 6.70 -16.48
C VAL A 172 -5.23 7.65 -17.43
N GLY A 173 -6.00 8.60 -16.90
CA GLY A 173 -6.74 9.54 -17.73
C GLY A 173 -7.62 10.48 -16.93
N LEU A 174 -8.65 10.99 -17.59
CA LEU A 174 -9.59 11.94 -17.01
C LEU A 174 -10.44 11.30 -15.91
N PRO A 175 -10.55 11.92 -14.72
CA PRO A 175 -11.45 11.45 -13.68
C PRO A 175 -12.92 11.48 -14.14
N VAL A 176 -13.68 10.44 -13.84
CA VAL A 176 -15.11 10.38 -14.19
C VAL A 176 -15.87 11.51 -13.49
N GLY A 177 -16.70 12.23 -14.25
CA GLY A 177 -17.49 13.35 -13.74
C GLY A 177 -16.73 14.68 -13.66
N SER A 178 -15.48 14.73 -14.07
CA SER A 178 -14.72 15.99 -14.15
C SER A 178 -15.02 16.75 -15.43
N ASN A 179 -14.95 18.09 -15.36
CA ASN A 179 -15.03 18.94 -16.54
C ASN A 179 -13.61 19.20 -17.06
N LEU A 180 -13.40 19.03 -18.36
CA LEU A 180 -12.11 19.18 -19.04
C LEU A 180 -11.43 20.53 -18.76
N GLU A 181 -12.23 21.59 -18.60
CA GLU A 181 -11.76 22.95 -18.31
C GLU A 181 -10.93 23.07 -17.03
N TYR A 182 -11.18 22.19 -16.04
CA TYR A 182 -10.52 22.25 -14.72
C TYR A 182 -9.39 21.24 -14.54
N ILE A 183 -9.02 20.55 -15.63
CA ILE A 183 -7.99 19.50 -15.59
C ILE A 183 -6.67 20.08 -16.10
N ASP A 184 -5.59 19.75 -15.41
CA ASP A 184 -4.25 20.18 -15.80
C ASP A 184 -3.80 19.57 -17.14
N ASP A 185 -2.97 20.29 -17.86
CA ASP A 185 -2.52 19.95 -19.21
C ASP A 185 -1.82 18.58 -19.27
N LYS A 186 -1.10 18.19 -18.21
CA LYS A 186 -0.40 16.90 -18.15
C LYS A 186 -1.38 15.74 -18.10
N THR A 187 -2.44 15.86 -17.29
CA THR A 187 -3.50 14.86 -17.21
C THR A 187 -4.24 14.73 -18.54
N VAL A 188 -4.55 15.86 -19.21
CA VAL A 188 -5.16 15.87 -20.54
C VAL A 188 -4.25 15.19 -21.57
N THR A 189 -2.97 15.52 -21.59
CA THR A 189 -1.98 14.91 -22.49
C THR A 189 -1.94 13.39 -22.29
N THR A 190 -1.85 12.92 -21.05
CA THR A 190 -1.84 11.49 -20.72
C THR A 190 -3.12 10.78 -21.18
N ALA A 191 -4.28 11.43 -21.03
CA ALA A 191 -5.56 10.89 -21.48
C ALA A 191 -5.63 10.78 -23.03
N ILE A 192 -5.06 11.74 -23.77
CA ILE A 192 -4.99 11.69 -25.22
C ILE A 192 -4.06 10.57 -25.70
N GLU A 193 -2.91 10.42 -25.04
CA GLU A 193 -1.96 9.33 -25.36
C GLU A 193 -2.55 7.96 -25.10
N GLY A 194 -3.25 7.79 -23.96
CA GLY A 194 -3.90 6.56 -23.53
C GLY A 194 -5.29 6.33 -24.12
N ARG A 195 -5.75 7.13 -25.11
CA ARG A 195 -7.10 7.02 -25.68
C ARG A 195 -7.40 5.67 -26.26
N VAL A 196 -8.59 5.14 -25.99
CA VAL A 196 -9.10 3.87 -26.52
C VAL A 196 -9.90 4.14 -27.81
N LYS A 197 -9.69 3.31 -28.84
CA LYS A 197 -10.53 3.33 -30.05
C LYS A 197 -11.92 2.79 -29.73
N LEU A 198 -12.95 3.51 -30.12
CA LEU A 198 -14.31 3.02 -30.10
C LEU A 198 -14.57 2.27 -31.43
N ASN A 199 -15.15 1.10 -31.36
CA ASN A 199 -15.59 0.31 -32.50
C ASN A 199 -16.99 0.73 -32.91
#